data_4de44e0f2ae2444be7c75350c804f657
#
_entry.id   4de44e0f2ae2444be7c75350c804f657
#
_cell.length_a   1.000
_cell.length_b   1.000
_cell.length_c   1.000
_cell.angle_alpha   90.00
_cell.angle_beta   90.00
_cell.angle_gamma   90.00
#
_symmetry.space_group_name_H-M   'P 1'
#
loop_
_entity.id
_entity.type
_entity.pdbx_description
1 polymer ?
#
loop_
_entity_poly.entity_id
_entity_poly.type
_entity_poly.pdbx_seq_one_letter_code
_entity_poly.pdbx_strand_id
1 'polypeptide(L)'
;TNAGTAHIGEVGSREAIAQAKGEIYEGLRDGTAVINADDRFAGYWRGLNAGRGIVDFGFEQPAAVRGSLSGPVLSVRTPDTAYELRLRVPGAHNAHNGLAACAVACALAMPPAAVVRGLQEYEGSRARLQRRAGTGGSLVIDDTYNANPDSTRAAIAVLAAQPGTRILVLGDMGELGPEGPALHAEVGAEARRAGIDRLFALGPLSAETARAFGAAAHHFTEVDALVSELSPLLRAGVTVLVKGSRFMRMERVVSRLADGEPVAAGDH
;
A
#
# COMPACT_ATOMS: atom_id res chain seq x y z
N THR A 1 3.38 7.24 -9.64
CA THR A 1 2.05 7.74 -9.26
C THR A 1 2.10 8.80 -8.15
N ASN A 2 3.17 8.87 -7.35
CA ASN A 2 3.40 9.89 -6.33
C ASN A 2 4.88 10.00 -5.95
N ALA A 3 5.27 11.09 -5.27
CA ALA A 3 6.56 11.28 -4.63
C ALA A 3 6.41 11.18 -3.10
N GLY A 4 6.17 9.96 -2.61
CA GLY A 4 6.12 9.64 -1.18
C GLY A 4 7.51 9.56 -0.53
N THR A 5 7.61 8.85 0.58
CA THR A 5 8.87 8.70 1.36
C THR A 5 9.69 7.46 0.97
N ALA A 6 9.25 6.68 -0.03
CA ALA A 6 10.02 5.54 -0.53
C ALA A 6 11.38 5.99 -1.05
N HIS A 7 12.46 5.28 -0.64
CA HIS A 7 13.87 5.55 -1.00
C HIS A 7 14.43 6.89 -0.49
N ILE A 8 13.79 7.53 0.51
CA ILE A 8 14.21 8.85 1.00
C ILE A 8 15.63 8.82 1.58
N GLY A 9 16.03 7.72 2.21
CA GLY A 9 17.38 7.53 2.76
C GLY A 9 18.47 7.43 1.71
N GLU A 10 18.14 7.00 0.48
CA GLU A 10 19.09 6.88 -0.63
C GLU A 10 19.11 8.14 -1.49
N VAL A 11 17.95 8.72 -1.75
CA VAL A 11 17.79 9.88 -2.64
C VAL A 11 17.94 11.22 -1.90
N GLY A 12 17.76 11.22 -0.58
CA GLY A 12 18.06 12.35 0.29
C GLY A 12 16.87 13.26 0.62
N SER A 13 15.96 13.54 -0.32
CA SER A 13 14.80 14.40 -0.05
C SER A 13 13.59 14.05 -0.93
N ARG A 14 12.40 14.50 -0.54
CA ARG A 14 11.18 14.33 -1.35
C ARG A 14 11.26 15.09 -2.68
N GLU A 15 11.94 16.21 -2.69
CA GLU A 15 12.23 17.02 -3.88
C GLU A 15 13.10 16.23 -4.87
N ALA A 16 14.15 15.57 -4.36
CA ALA A 16 15.02 14.72 -5.18
C ALA A 16 14.27 13.47 -5.69
N ILE A 17 13.38 12.88 -4.89
CA ILE A 17 12.49 11.80 -5.34
C ILE A 17 11.56 12.28 -6.46
N ALA A 18 10.99 13.49 -6.34
CA ALA A 18 10.12 14.05 -7.37
C ALA A 18 10.89 14.36 -8.67
N GLN A 19 12.15 14.79 -8.57
CA GLN A 19 13.05 14.99 -9.73
C GLN A 19 13.33 13.65 -10.42
N ALA A 20 13.80 12.64 -9.68
CA ALA A 20 14.06 11.31 -10.22
C ALA A 20 12.84 10.68 -10.89
N LYS A 21 11.64 10.83 -10.29
CA LYS A 21 10.39 10.39 -10.92
C LYS A 21 10.00 11.23 -12.14
N GLY A 22 10.41 12.48 -12.20
CA GLY A 22 10.20 13.37 -13.33
C GLY A 22 11.01 12.99 -14.58
N GLU A 23 12.13 12.27 -14.43
CA GLU A 23 12.96 11.79 -15.54
C GLU A 23 12.18 10.90 -16.54
N ILE A 24 11.10 10.26 -16.11
CA ILE A 24 10.21 9.50 -17.01
C ILE A 24 9.70 10.38 -18.17
N TYR A 25 9.51 11.66 -17.93
CA TYR A 25 9.02 12.59 -18.95
C TYR A 25 10.09 12.99 -19.98
N GLU A 26 11.38 12.81 -19.66
CA GLU A 26 12.46 13.03 -20.60
C GLU A 26 12.44 11.99 -21.73
N GLY A 27 12.04 10.75 -21.40
CA GLY A 27 11.82 9.67 -22.36
C GLY A 27 10.52 9.81 -23.16
N LEU A 28 9.62 10.69 -22.75
CA LEU A 28 8.32 10.90 -23.38
C LEU A 28 8.46 11.90 -24.55
N ARG A 29 8.62 11.41 -25.78
CA ARG A 29 8.79 12.24 -26.98
C ARG A 29 7.47 12.94 -27.35
N ASP A 30 6.53 12.19 -27.97
CA ASP A 30 5.27 12.71 -28.50
C ASP A 30 4.05 12.16 -27.74
N GLY A 31 4.26 11.69 -26.49
CA GLY A 31 3.23 11.06 -25.69
C GLY A 31 2.47 12.03 -24.78
N THR A 32 1.42 11.51 -24.15
CA THR A 32 0.63 12.21 -23.14
C THR A 32 1.18 11.91 -21.73
N ALA A 33 1.48 12.95 -20.97
CA ALA A 33 1.89 12.82 -19.58
C ALA A 33 0.67 12.54 -18.68
N VAL A 34 0.75 11.50 -17.86
CA VAL A 34 -0.26 11.22 -16.83
C VAL A 34 0.27 11.65 -15.46
N ILE A 35 -0.46 12.57 -14.80
CA ILE A 35 0.03 13.26 -13.60
C ILE A 35 -0.99 13.14 -12.47
N ASN A 36 -0.53 12.77 -11.26
CA ASN A 36 -1.34 12.81 -10.06
C ASN A 36 -1.52 14.25 -9.59
N ALA A 37 -2.73 14.78 -9.70
CA ALA A 37 -3.07 16.14 -9.30
C ALA A 37 -3.03 16.36 -7.78
N ASP A 38 -3.24 15.29 -7.00
CA ASP A 38 -3.22 15.33 -5.53
C ASP A 38 -1.78 15.31 -4.96
N ASP A 39 -0.77 15.03 -5.79
CA ASP A 39 0.62 15.08 -5.34
C ASP A 39 1.13 16.52 -5.25
N ARG A 40 1.83 16.85 -4.15
CA ARG A 40 2.42 18.18 -3.95
C ARG A 40 3.34 18.65 -5.07
N PHE A 41 3.91 17.70 -5.82
CA PHE A 41 4.80 17.97 -6.97
C PHE A 41 4.09 17.98 -8.32
N ALA A 42 2.75 17.92 -8.34
CA ALA A 42 1.97 17.98 -9.58
C ALA A 42 2.32 19.20 -10.44
N GLY A 43 2.50 20.38 -9.80
CA GLY A 43 2.90 21.61 -10.48
C GLY A 43 4.28 21.51 -11.15
N TYR A 44 5.25 20.91 -10.47
CA TYR A 44 6.57 20.64 -11.02
C TYR A 44 6.50 19.74 -12.26
N TRP A 45 5.80 18.62 -12.16
CA TRP A 45 5.65 17.68 -13.28
C TRP A 45 4.84 18.26 -14.45
N ARG A 46 3.83 19.09 -14.19
CA ARG A 46 3.13 19.83 -15.26
C ARG A 46 4.10 20.78 -15.99
N GLY A 47 4.99 21.45 -15.24
CA GLY A 47 6.02 22.32 -15.83
C GLY A 47 6.98 21.56 -16.76
N LEU A 48 7.41 20.35 -16.40
CA LEU A 48 8.26 19.49 -17.24
C LEU A 48 7.56 19.07 -18.55
N ASN A 49 6.24 19.13 -18.58
CA ASN A 49 5.42 18.71 -19.72
C ASN A 49 4.73 19.89 -20.42
N ALA A 50 5.22 21.13 -20.24
CA ALA A 50 4.71 22.29 -20.93
C ALA A 50 4.80 22.07 -22.46
N GLY A 51 3.66 22.18 -23.14
CA GLY A 51 3.56 21.93 -24.60
C GLY A 51 3.25 20.50 -25.01
N ARG A 52 3.11 19.55 -24.04
CA ARG A 52 2.64 18.17 -24.29
C ARG A 52 1.19 18.01 -23.88
N GLY A 53 0.54 16.94 -24.36
CA GLY A 53 -0.76 16.51 -23.83
C GLY A 53 -0.59 16.07 -22.36
N ILE A 54 -1.50 16.52 -21.50
CA ILE A 54 -1.54 16.13 -20.09
C ILE A 54 -2.93 15.56 -19.76
N VAL A 55 -2.97 14.39 -19.15
CA VAL A 55 -4.15 13.84 -18.48
C VAL A 55 -3.80 13.71 -17.01
N ASP A 56 -4.34 14.61 -16.20
CA ASP A 56 -4.18 14.50 -14.74
C ASP A 56 -5.33 13.73 -14.09
N PHE A 57 -5.06 13.18 -12.90
CA PHE A 57 -6.05 12.48 -12.11
C PHE A 57 -5.96 12.84 -10.64
N GLY A 58 -7.09 12.77 -9.94
CA GLY A 58 -7.12 13.06 -8.51
C GLY A 58 -8.49 12.82 -7.89
N PHE A 59 -8.48 12.70 -6.56
CA PHE A 59 -9.67 12.64 -5.73
C PHE A 59 -10.01 14.02 -5.16
N GLU A 60 -8.99 14.77 -4.74
CA GLU A 60 -9.13 16.03 -4.00
C GLU A 60 -8.99 17.23 -4.92
N GLN A 61 -7.95 17.27 -5.73
CA GLN A 61 -7.67 18.40 -6.62
C GLN A 61 -8.46 18.29 -7.93
N PRO A 62 -8.78 19.45 -8.57
CA PRO A 62 -9.32 19.46 -9.92
C PRO A 62 -8.41 18.72 -10.89
N ALA A 63 -8.98 17.78 -11.67
CA ALA A 63 -8.26 16.95 -12.61
C ALA A 63 -9.17 16.52 -13.77
N ALA A 64 -8.57 16.18 -14.93
CA ALA A 64 -9.29 15.65 -16.07
C ALA A 64 -9.99 14.31 -15.76
N VAL A 65 -9.33 13.45 -14.98
CA VAL A 65 -9.91 12.19 -14.50
C VAL A 65 -10.11 12.30 -12.98
N ARG A 66 -11.36 12.40 -12.57
CA ARG A 66 -11.71 12.51 -11.15
C ARG A 66 -12.28 11.23 -10.60
N GLY A 67 -11.83 10.87 -9.40
CA GLY A 67 -12.35 9.75 -8.65
C GLY A 67 -13.16 10.19 -7.43
N SER A 68 -14.13 9.35 -7.04
CA SER A 68 -14.67 9.32 -5.68
C SER A 68 -14.80 7.88 -5.23
N LEU A 69 -14.58 7.62 -3.93
CA LEU A 69 -14.57 6.29 -3.36
C LEU A 69 -15.69 6.15 -2.31
N SER A 70 -16.54 5.14 -2.49
CA SER A 70 -17.57 4.78 -1.51
C SER A 70 -17.48 3.27 -1.24
N GLY A 71 -16.94 2.91 -0.08
CA GLY A 71 -16.58 1.53 0.22
C GLY A 71 -15.63 0.97 -0.86
N PRO A 72 -15.94 -0.16 -1.49
CA PRO A 72 -15.12 -0.74 -2.57
C PRO A 72 -15.43 -0.16 -3.96
N VAL A 73 -16.41 0.75 -4.08
CA VAL A 73 -16.84 1.31 -5.37
C VAL A 73 -16.05 2.58 -5.68
N LEU A 74 -15.31 2.54 -6.78
CA LEU A 74 -14.64 3.69 -7.39
C LEU A 74 -15.51 4.26 -8.50
N SER A 75 -16.06 5.45 -8.29
CA SER A 75 -16.72 6.22 -9.33
C SER A 75 -15.70 7.10 -10.04
N VAL A 76 -15.65 7.01 -11.35
CA VAL A 76 -14.68 7.71 -12.22
C VAL A 76 -15.40 8.63 -13.18
N ARG A 77 -14.96 9.87 -13.26
CA ARG A 77 -15.40 10.85 -14.26
C ARG A 77 -14.21 11.24 -15.13
N THR A 78 -14.35 11.09 -16.43
CA THR A 78 -13.40 11.57 -17.45
C THR A 78 -14.02 12.74 -18.22
N PRO A 79 -13.28 13.44 -19.11
CA PRO A 79 -13.87 14.50 -19.94
C PRO A 79 -15.07 14.04 -20.77
N ASP A 80 -15.07 12.79 -21.24
CA ASP A 80 -16.05 12.29 -22.20
C ASP A 80 -17.15 11.44 -21.56
N THR A 81 -16.91 10.84 -20.36
CA THR A 81 -17.83 9.88 -19.77
C THR A 81 -17.65 9.74 -18.26
N ALA A 82 -18.61 9.05 -17.63
CA ALA A 82 -18.51 8.63 -16.23
C ALA A 82 -18.91 7.15 -16.12
N TYR A 83 -18.24 6.43 -15.24
CA TYR A 83 -18.51 5.02 -14.96
C TYR A 83 -18.10 4.66 -13.53
N GLU A 84 -18.58 3.50 -13.07
CA GLU A 84 -18.25 2.96 -11.77
C GLU A 84 -17.63 1.58 -11.92
N LEU A 85 -16.76 1.24 -10.98
CA LEU A 85 -16.16 -0.09 -10.90
C LEU A 85 -15.96 -0.49 -9.44
N ARG A 86 -16.06 -1.79 -9.18
CA ARG A 86 -15.83 -2.35 -7.86
C ARG A 86 -14.41 -2.90 -7.77
N LEU A 87 -13.60 -2.30 -6.89
CA LEU A 87 -12.23 -2.79 -6.64
C LEU A 87 -12.26 -4.04 -5.77
N ARG A 88 -11.54 -5.08 -6.18
CA ARG A 88 -11.31 -6.29 -5.35
C ARG A 88 -10.20 -6.09 -4.34
N VAL A 89 -9.25 -5.20 -4.62
CA VAL A 89 -8.14 -4.89 -3.70
C VAL A 89 -8.51 -3.75 -2.75
N PRO A 90 -8.42 -3.96 -1.44
CA PRO A 90 -8.81 -2.96 -0.46
C PRO A 90 -7.79 -1.82 -0.34
N GLY A 91 -8.25 -0.71 0.23
CA GLY A 91 -7.42 0.43 0.64
C GLY A 91 -7.47 1.62 -0.33
N ALA A 92 -7.48 2.82 0.25
CA ALA A 92 -7.54 4.08 -0.50
C ALA A 92 -6.38 4.22 -1.50
N HIS A 93 -5.17 3.74 -1.14
CA HIS A 93 -4.01 3.74 -2.04
C HIS A 93 -4.24 2.87 -3.29
N ASN A 94 -4.99 1.76 -3.19
CA ASN A 94 -5.36 0.96 -4.36
C ASN A 94 -6.43 1.65 -5.20
N ALA A 95 -7.32 2.43 -4.59
CA ALA A 95 -8.23 3.29 -5.34
C ALA A 95 -7.48 4.37 -6.13
N HIS A 96 -6.43 4.99 -5.54
CA HIS A 96 -5.54 5.90 -6.26
C HIS A 96 -4.82 5.22 -7.42
N ASN A 97 -4.33 4.00 -7.23
CA ASN A 97 -3.70 3.22 -8.31
C ASN A 97 -4.71 2.87 -9.41
N GLY A 98 -5.94 2.50 -9.05
CA GLY A 98 -7.04 2.26 -9.99
C GLY A 98 -7.39 3.52 -10.79
N LEU A 99 -7.49 4.67 -10.12
CA LEU A 99 -7.74 5.95 -10.80
C LEU A 99 -6.60 6.35 -11.73
N ALA A 100 -5.34 6.11 -11.33
CA ALA A 100 -4.18 6.31 -12.20
C ALA A 100 -4.26 5.43 -13.45
N ALA A 101 -4.67 4.16 -13.31
CA ALA A 101 -4.88 3.27 -14.45
C ALA A 101 -6.02 3.76 -15.37
N CYS A 102 -7.12 4.30 -14.80
CA CYS A 102 -8.18 4.95 -15.57
C CYS A 102 -7.67 6.17 -16.36
N ALA A 103 -6.76 6.98 -15.76
CA ALA A 103 -6.17 8.11 -16.44
C ALA A 103 -5.25 7.71 -17.60
N VAL A 104 -4.46 6.64 -17.43
CA VAL A 104 -3.66 6.06 -18.52
C VAL A 104 -4.58 5.54 -19.63
N ALA A 105 -5.63 4.83 -19.27
CA ALA A 105 -6.61 4.32 -20.24
C ALA A 105 -7.32 5.46 -20.99
N CYS A 106 -7.65 6.56 -20.30
CA CYS A 106 -8.19 7.77 -20.90
C CYS A 106 -7.20 8.38 -21.91
N ALA A 107 -5.93 8.53 -21.53
CA ALA A 107 -4.88 9.02 -22.42
C ALA A 107 -4.67 8.15 -23.67
N LEU A 108 -4.96 6.86 -23.58
CA LEU A 108 -4.90 5.88 -24.67
C LEU A 108 -6.22 5.72 -25.43
N ALA A 109 -7.25 6.51 -25.11
CA ALA A 109 -8.60 6.43 -25.69
C ALA A 109 -9.21 5.01 -25.61
N MET A 110 -8.95 4.29 -24.54
CA MET A 110 -9.48 2.93 -24.33
C MET A 110 -10.99 2.96 -24.04
N PRO A 111 -11.76 1.99 -24.56
CA PRO A 111 -13.18 1.90 -24.26
C PRO A 111 -13.44 1.72 -22.74
N PRO A 112 -14.34 2.51 -22.12
CA PRO A 112 -14.63 2.43 -20.68
C PRO A 112 -15.00 1.02 -20.20
N ALA A 113 -15.76 0.26 -21.00
CA ALA A 113 -16.14 -1.11 -20.68
C ALA A 113 -14.92 -2.06 -20.52
N ALA A 114 -13.87 -1.86 -21.31
CA ALA A 114 -12.64 -2.65 -21.21
C ALA A 114 -11.87 -2.28 -19.91
N VAL A 115 -11.82 -0.98 -19.58
CA VAL A 115 -11.18 -0.48 -18.36
C VAL A 115 -11.89 -1.03 -17.11
N VAL A 116 -13.22 -0.92 -17.07
CA VAL A 116 -14.04 -1.44 -15.96
C VAL A 116 -13.80 -2.92 -15.77
N ARG A 117 -13.90 -3.72 -16.84
CA ARG A 117 -13.69 -5.16 -16.78
C ARG A 117 -12.29 -5.50 -16.25
N GLY A 118 -11.24 -4.92 -16.82
CA GLY A 118 -9.86 -5.23 -16.43
C GLY A 118 -9.56 -4.87 -14.97
N LEU A 119 -10.08 -3.73 -14.47
CA LEU A 119 -9.87 -3.34 -13.09
C LEU A 119 -10.73 -4.13 -12.09
N GLN A 120 -11.93 -4.58 -12.48
CA GLN A 120 -12.76 -5.44 -11.65
C GLN A 120 -12.24 -6.89 -11.57
N GLU A 121 -11.53 -7.35 -12.59
CA GLU A 121 -10.87 -8.66 -12.61
C GLU A 121 -9.52 -8.66 -11.88
N TYR A 122 -8.95 -7.47 -11.62
CA TYR A 122 -7.64 -7.36 -10.96
C TYR A 122 -7.72 -7.77 -9.49
N GLU A 123 -7.07 -8.86 -9.15
CA GLU A 123 -7.02 -9.45 -7.80
C GLU A 123 -5.84 -8.97 -6.93
N GLY A 124 -5.07 -8.02 -7.44
CA GLY A 124 -3.89 -7.52 -6.75
C GLY A 124 -2.59 -8.13 -7.26
N SER A 125 -1.48 -7.55 -6.82
CA SER A 125 -0.15 -8.11 -7.06
C SER A 125 0.26 -9.02 -5.91
N ARG A 126 1.07 -10.03 -6.22
CA ARG A 126 1.60 -10.97 -5.22
C ARG A 126 2.29 -10.21 -4.08
N ALA A 127 2.05 -10.63 -2.84
CA ALA A 127 2.60 -10.02 -1.63
C ALA A 127 2.24 -8.52 -1.45
N ARG A 128 1.08 -8.08 -1.99
CA ARG A 128 0.53 -6.72 -1.81
C ARG A 128 -0.91 -6.79 -1.34
N LEU A 129 -1.10 -6.78 0.00
CA LEU A 129 -2.39 -6.92 0.69
C LEU A 129 -3.19 -8.17 0.25
N GLN A 130 -2.48 -9.23 -0.13
CA GLN A 130 -3.07 -10.47 -0.60
C GLN A 130 -3.68 -11.25 0.58
N ARG A 131 -4.97 -11.57 0.49
CA ARG A 131 -5.68 -12.33 1.52
C ARG A 131 -5.42 -13.82 1.35
N ARG A 132 -5.13 -14.51 2.45
CA ARG A 132 -4.87 -15.94 2.49
C ARG A 132 -5.60 -16.59 3.68
N ALA A 133 -6.11 -17.79 3.49
CA ALA A 133 -6.57 -18.60 4.62
C ALA A 133 -5.39 -18.90 5.54
N GLY A 134 -5.55 -18.64 6.82
CA GLY A 134 -4.54 -18.90 7.84
C GLY A 134 -4.91 -20.08 8.71
N THR A 135 -3.90 -20.67 9.35
CA THR A 135 -4.05 -21.76 10.31
C THR A 135 -5.13 -21.43 11.35
N GLY A 136 -5.90 -22.42 11.75
CA GLY A 136 -6.97 -22.27 12.74
C GLY A 136 -8.18 -21.46 12.27
N GLY A 137 -8.32 -21.20 10.97
CA GLY A 137 -9.40 -20.38 10.40
C GLY A 137 -9.16 -18.87 10.54
N SER A 138 -7.92 -18.47 10.81
CA SER A 138 -7.52 -17.06 10.80
C SER A 138 -7.44 -16.50 9.38
N LEU A 139 -7.39 -15.17 9.25
CA LEU A 139 -7.10 -14.50 8.00
C LEU A 139 -5.66 -13.97 8.03
N VAL A 140 -4.84 -14.31 7.03
CA VAL A 140 -3.52 -13.73 6.83
C VAL A 140 -3.57 -12.75 5.65
N ILE A 141 -3.11 -11.52 5.87
CA ILE A 141 -2.93 -10.51 4.83
C ILE A 141 -1.44 -10.42 4.54
N ASP A 142 -1.04 -10.90 3.36
CA ASP A 142 0.33 -10.89 2.88
C ASP A 142 0.63 -9.54 2.19
N ASP A 143 1.42 -8.69 2.83
CA ASP A 143 1.91 -7.41 2.30
C ASP A 143 3.43 -7.34 2.38
N THR A 144 4.10 -8.46 2.07
CA THR A 144 5.53 -8.69 2.31
C THR A 144 6.44 -8.20 1.19
N TYR A 145 5.91 -7.64 0.10
CA TYR A 145 6.72 -7.21 -1.03
C TYR A 145 7.78 -6.16 -0.65
N ASN A 146 7.38 -5.12 0.07
CA ASN A 146 8.27 -4.07 0.59
C ASN A 146 7.57 -3.27 1.70
N ALA A 147 8.34 -2.50 2.49
CA ALA A 147 7.81 -1.61 3.51
C ALA A 147 8.55 -0.27 3.53
N ASN A 148 7.77 0.80 3.65
CA ASN A 148 8.20 2.14 4.02
C ASN A 148 7.12 2.75 4.93
N PRO A 149 7.36 3.88 5.60
CA PRO A 149 6.39 4.45 6.54
C PRO A 149 5.01 4.68 5.92
N ASP A 150 4.91 5.26 4.73
CA ASP A 150 3.63 5.58 4.09
C ASP A 150 2.84 4.30 3.74
N SER A 151 3.49 3.31 3.14
CA SER A 151 2.85 2.03 2.81
C SER A 151 2.48 1.23 4.05
N THR A 152 3.24 1.37 5.15
CA THR A 152 2.93 0.69 6.40
C THR A 152 1.74 1.34 7.10
N ARG A 153 1.60 2.67 7.06
CA ARG A 153 0.40 3.39 7.52
C ARG A 153 -0.84 2.94 6.76
N ALA A 154 -0.73 2.84 5.43
CA ALA A 154 -1.83 2.35 4.60
C ALA A 154 -2.24 0.90 4.95
N ALA A 155 -1.26 0.03 5.21
CA ALA A 155 -1.52 -1.35 5.63
C ALA A 155 -2.15 -1.43 7.03
N ILE A 156 -1.71 -0.59 7.98
CA ILE A 156 -2.32 -0.47 9.31
C ILE A 156 -3.79 -0.06 9.20
N ALA A 157 -4.12 0.90 8.34
CA ALA A 157 -5.51 1.31 8.11
C ALA A 157 -6.37 0.16 7.55
N VAL A 158 -5.83 -0.65 6.64
CA VAL A 158 -6.52 -1.85 6.12
C VAL A 158 -6.74 -2.87 7.22
N LEU A 159 -5.74 -3.11 8.07
CA LEU A 159 -5.86 -4.05 9.20
C LEU A 159 -6.84 -3.53 10.25
N ALA A 160 -6.81 -2.25 10.58
CA ALA A 160 -7.70 -1.63 11.56
C ALA A 160 -9.18 -1.73 11.16
N ALA A 161 -9.48 -1.78 9.86
CA ALA A 161 -10.83 -1.96 9.34
C ALA A 161 -11.32 -3.44 9.40
N GLN A 162 -10.47 -4.41 9.76
CA GLN A 162 -10.89 -5.80 9.87
C GLN A 162 -11.65 -6.04 11.17
N PRO A 163 -12.67 -6.90 11.16
CA PRO A 163 -13.37 -7.31 12.38
C PRO A 163 -12.51 -8.23 13.25
N GLY A 164 -12.86 -8.34 14.52
CA GLY A 164 -12.22 -9.25 15.46
C GLY A 164 -10.85 -8.78 15.94
N THR A 165 -9.97 -9.74 16.24
CA THR A 165 -8.62 -9.46 16.74
C THR A 165 -7.65 -9.17 15.60
N ARG A 166 -6.92 -8.07 15.68
CA ARG A 166 -6.02 -7.55 14.65
C ARG A 166 -4.58 -7.61 15.14
N ILE A 167 -3.78 -8.38 14.44
CA ILE A 167 -2.36 -8.59 14.75
C ILE A 167 -1.51 -8.04 13.60
N LEU A 168 -0.61 -7.12 13.91
CA LEU A 168 0.40 -6.64 12.96
C LEU A 168 1.71 -7.39 13.19
N VAL A 169 2.24 -8.00 12.13
CA VAL A 169 3.61 -8.53 12.08
C VAL A 169 4.43 -7.62 11.18
N LEU A 170 5.39 -6.92 11.76
CA LEU A 170 6.18 -5.92 11.05
C LEU A 170 7.67 -6.22 11.15
N GLY A 171 8.31 -6.41 9.98
CA GLY A 171 9.76 -6.41 9.84
C GLY A 171 10.30 -4.99 9.66
N ASP A 172 11.63 -4.87 9.67
CA ASP A 172 12.28 -3.57 9.47
C ASP A 172 11.86 -2.91 8.16
N MET A 173 11.72 -1.59 8.20
CA MET A 173 11.60 -0.73 7.04
C MET A 173 12.99 -0.22 6.66
N GLY A 174 13.47 -0.57 5.46
CA GLY A 174 14.77 -0.16 4.94
C GLY A 174 14.77 1.20 4.26
N GLU A 175 15.96 1.63 3.87
CA GLU A 175 16.20 2.82 3.04
C GLU A 175 15.70 4.14 3.67
N LEU A 176 15.68 4.20 5.02
CA LEU A 176 15.19 5.36 5.77
C LEU A 176 16.31 6.29 6.27
N GLY A 177 17.58 5.87 6.07
CA GLY A 177 18.71 6.65 6.55
C GLY A 177 18.72 6.85 8.08
N PRO A 178 19.31 7.95 8.56
CA PRO A 178 19.43 8.24 10.01
C PRO A 178 18.08 8.37 10.74
N GLU A 179 16.99 8.67 10.03
CA GLU A 179 15.65 8.81 10.61
C GLU A 179 14.95 7.46 10.84
N GLY A 180 15.57 6.35 10.42
CA GLY A 180 15.00 5.02 10.54
C GLY A 180 14.39 4.68 11.89
N PRO A 181 15.12 4.84 13.01
CA PRO A 181 14.58 4.56 14.34
C PRO A 181 13.35 5.42 14.70
N ALA A 182 13.37 6.71 14.39
CA ALA A 182 12.27 7.63 14.67
C ALA A 182 11.01 7.25 13.87
N LEU A 183 11.17 6.96 12.59
CA LEU A 183 10.07 6.55 11.69
C LEU A 183 9.47 5.20 12.11
N HIS A 184 10.28 4.27 12.61
CA HIS A 184 9.80 3.01 13.20
C HIS A 184 8.96 3.27 14.45
N ALA A 185 9.41 4.15 15.34
CA ALA A 185 8.66 4.54 16.55
C ALA A 185 7.31 5.22 16.18
N GLU A 186 7.30 6.12 15.20
CA GLU A 186 6.07 6.75 14.71
C GLU A 186 5.04 5.73 14.24
N VAL A 187 5.47 4.77 13.42
CA VAL A 187 4.60 3.69 12.91
C VAL A 187 4.06 2.83 14.06
N GLY A 188 4.87 2.52 15.08
CA GLY A 188 4.43 1.79 16.26
C GLY A 188 3.35 2.53 17.05
N ALA A 189 3.56 3.83 17.31
CA ALA A 189 2.58 4.67 17.98
C ALA A 189 1.29 4.81 17.17
N GLU A 190 1.39 4.84 15.85
CA GLU A 190 0.25 4.93 14.94
C GLU A 190 -0.56 3.63 14.90
N ALA A 191 0.09 2.48 14.84
CA ALA A 191 -0.57 1.18 14.93
C ALA A 191 -1.36 1.05 16.24
N ARG A 192 -0.80 1.51 17.36
CA ARG A 192 -1.50 1.56 18.65
C ARG A 192 -2.74 2.48 18.58
N ARG A 193 -2.59 3.70 18.05
CA ARG A 193 -3.69 4.68 17.92
C ARG A 193 -4.81 4.17 17.00
N ALA A 194 -4.45 3.41 15.96
CA ALA A 194 -5.39 2.77 15.05
C ALA A 194 -6.15 1.58 15.68
N GLY A 195 -5.83 1.21 16.92
CA GLY A 195 -6.50 0.15 17.66
C GLY A 195 -6.06 -1.26 17.23
N ILE A 196 -4.84 -1.43 16.75
CA ILE A 196 -4.26 -2.77 16.55
C ILE A 196 -4.09 -3.43 17.90
N ASP A 197 -4.52 -4.70 18.03
CA ASP A 197 -4.59 -5.37 19.32
C ASP A 197 -3.22 -5.91 19.77
N ARG A 198 -2.39 -6.38 18.82
CA ARG A 198 -1.04 -6.90 19.10
C ARG A 198 -0.07 -6.55 17.97
N LEU A 199 1.19 -6.37 18.35
CA LEU A 199 2.30 -6.17 17.43
C LEU A 199 3.39 -7.24 17.65
N PHE A 200 3.84 -7.87 16.56
CA PHE A 200 5.00 -8.76 16.52
C PHE A 200 6.05 -8.13 15.62
N ALA A 201 7.10 -7.60 16.21
CA ALA A 201 8.14 -6.86 15.51
C ALA A 201 9.38 -7.74 15.30
N LEU A 202 9.91 -7.78 14.07
CA LEU A 202 11.07 -8.58 13.70
C LEU A 202 12.19 -7.71 13.15
N GLY A 203 13.36 -7.74 13.77
CA GLY A 203 14.55 -7.04 13.29
C GLY A 203 14.99 -5.89 14.21
N PRO A 204 16.24 -5.41 14.05
CA PRO A 204 16.83 -4.45 14.97
C PRO A 204 16.11 -3.10 15.03
N LEU A 205 15.65 -2.56 13.89
CA LEU A 205 14.97 -1.26 13.86
C LEU A 205 13.53 -1.36 14.34
N SER A 206 12.85 -2.47 14.10
CA SER A 206 11.47 -2.69 14.56
C SER A 206 11.34 -2.86 16.08
N ALA A 207 12.44 -2.96 16.81
CA ALA A 207 12.47 -2.79 18.27
C ALA A 207 11.87 -1.44 18.70
N GLU A 208 12.13 -0.38 17.92
CA GLU A 208 11.56 0.95 18.17
C GLU A 208 10.04 0.98 17.94
N THR A 209 9.58 0.23 16.92
CA THR A 209 8.14 0.05 16.68
C THR A 209 7.46 -0.61 17.87
N ALA A 210 8.06 -1.71 18.38
CA ALA A 210 7.53 -2.43 19.54
C ALA A 210 7.50 -1.55 20.80
N ARG A 211 8.57 -0.82 21.05
CA ARG A 211 8.66 0.10 22.20
C ARG A 211 7.57 1.18 22.16
N ALA A 212 7.37 1.80 21.01
CA ALA A 212 6.36 2.85 20.83
C ALA A 212 4.91 2.32 20.85
N PHE A 213 4.70 1.10 20.40
CA PHE A 213 3.42 0.43 20.48
C PHE A 213 3.03 0.11 21.94
N GLY A 214 3.97 -0.35 22.78
CA GLY A 214 3.80 -0.56 24.21
C GLY A 214 3.56 -2.02 24.58
N ALA A 215 2.88 -2.26 25.72
CA ALA A 215 2.83 -3.56 26.41
C ALA A 215 2.27 -4.76 25.61
N ALA A 216 1.49 -4.51 24.56
CA ALA A 216 0.97 -5.56 23.69
C ALA A 216 1.86 -5.84 22.47
N ALA A 217 3.10 -5.34 22.48
CA ALA A 217 4.10 -5.61 21.46
C ALA A 217 5.14 -6.61 21.96
N HIS A 218 5.56 -7.49 21.03
CA HIS A 218 6.64 -8.45 21.23
C HIS A 218 7.71 -8.22 20.16
N HIS A 219 8.98 -8.21 20.56
CA HIS A 219 10.10 -8.02 19.64
C HIS A 219 10.94 -9.27 19.50
N PHE A 220 11.34 -9.58 18.27
CA PHE A 220 12.09 -10.78 17.90
C PHE A 220 13.26 -10.44 16.99
N THR A 221 14.28 -11.28 17.05
CA THR A 221 15.41 -11.30 16.10
C THR A 221 15.32 -12.48 15.13
N GLU A 222 14.53 -13.51 15.48
CA GLU A 222 14.40 -14.76 14.74
C GLU A 222 12.95 -15.06 14.36
N VAL A 223 12.76 -15.51 13.10
CA VAL A 223 11.43 -15.86 12.58
C VAL A 223 10.80 -17.02 13.35
N ASP A 224 11.59 -18.02 13.73
CA ASP A 224 11.07 -19.19 14.42
C ASP A 224 10.49 -18.85 15.80
N ALA A 225 11.15 -17.96 16.53
CA ALA A 225 10.67 -17.48 17.82
C ALA A 225 9.36 -16.70 17.66
N LEU A 226 9.29 -15.79 16.67
CA LEU A 226 8.07 -15.03 16.35
C LEU A 226 6.91 -15.97 16.00
N VAL A 227 7.14 -16.92 15.09
CA VAL A 227 6.08 -17.85 14.66
C VAL A 227 5.62 -18.74 15.80
N SER A 228 6.54 -19.23 16.64
CA SER A 228 6.19 -20.08 17.81
C SER A 228 5.28 -19.35 18.79
N GLU A 229 5.47 -18.05 18.99
CA GLU A 229 4.62 -17.26 19.90
C GLU A 229 3.31 -16.81 19.23
N LEU A 230 3.32 -16.56 17.94
CA LEU A 230 2.15 -16.11 17.18
C LEU A 230 1.16 -17.25 16.89
N SER A 231 1.66 -18.45 16.53
CA SER A 231 0.84 -19.57 16.07
C SER A 231 -0.28 -19.97 17.04
N PRO A 232 -0.09 -20.01 18.37
CA PRO A 232 -1.16 -20.35 19.33
C PRO A 232 -2.31 -19.32 19.36
N LEU A 233 -2.11 -18.13 18.81
CA LEU A 233 -3.13 -17.08 18.76
C LEU A 233 -4.05 -17.19 17.54
N LEU A 234 -3.66 -18.00 16.55
CA LEU A 234 -4.38 -18.12 15.28
C LEU A 234 -5.67 -18.95 15.47
N ARG A 235 -6.79 -18.32 15.16
CA ARG A 235 -8.13 -18.92 15.19
C ARG A 235 -9.11 -18.09 14.38
N ALA A 236 -10.32 -18.58 14.17
CA ALA A 236 -11.39 -17.81 13.56
C ALA A 236 -11.60 -16.46 14.29
N GLY A 237 -11.81 -15.40 13.53
CA GLY A 237 -11.93 -14.04 14.05
C GLY A 237 -10.60 -13.33 14.33
N VAL A 238 -9.46 -13.93 13.99
CA VAL A 238 -8.13 -13.27 14.05
C VAL A 238 -7.68 -12.92 12.64
N THR A 239 -7.27 -11.67 12.44
CA THR A 239 -6.61 -11.20 11.22
C THR A 239 -5.16 -10.84 11.53
N VAL A 240 -4.23 -11.42 10.77
CA VAL A 240 -2.79 -11.13 10.85
C VAL A 240 -2.35 -10.44 9.56
N LEU A 241 -1.79 -9.25 9.64
CA LEU A 241 -1.13 -8.60 8.51
C LEU A 241 0.38 -8.71 8.66
N VAL A 242 1.05 -9.23 7.63
CA VAL A 242 2.51 -9.41 7.61
C VAL A 242 3.13 -8.45 6.60
N LYS A 243 4.07 -7.60 7.06
CA LYS A 243 4.76 -6.62 6.23
C LYS A 243 6.21 -6.44 6.66
N GLY A 244 7.07 -6.04 5.73
CA GLY A 244 8.47 -5.69 5.97
C GLY A 244 9.19 -5.36 4.67
N SER A 245 10.33 -4.69 4.75
CA SER A 245 11.14 -4.40 3.57
C SER A 245 11.61 -5.67 2.88
N ARG A 246 11.91 -5.58 1.59
CA ARG A 246 12.23 -6.74 0.74
C ARG A 246 13.37 -7.61 1.30
N PHE A 247 14.39 -7.00 1.88
CA PHE A 247 15.52 -7.72 2.47
C PHE A 247 15.15 -8.56 3.70
N MET A 248 14.06 -8.21 4.42
CA MET A 248 13.57 -8.96 5.57
C MET A 248 12.94 -10.29 5.18
N ARG A 249 12.54 -10.46 3.93
CA ARG A 249 11.91 -11.68 3.41
C ARG A 249 10.77 -12.19 4.29
N MET A 250 9.84 -11.29 4.62
CA MET A 250 8.72 -11.60 5.54
C MET A 250 7.74 -12.63 4.99
N GLU A 251 7.81 -12.98 3.72
CA GLU A 251 7.08 -14.12 3.13
C GLU A 251 7.37 -15.45 3.85
N ARG A 252 8.52 -15.55 4.54
CA ARG A 252 8.87 -16.72 5.39
C ARG A 252 7.91 -16.86 6.58
N VAL A 253 7.41 -15.74 7.12
CA VAL A 253 6.39 -15.76 8.17
C VAL A 253 5.06 -16.17 7.56
N VAL A 254 4.64 -15.56 6.45
CA VAL A 254 3.39 -15.88 5.78
C VAL A 254 3.29 -17.38 5.45
N SER A 255 4.35 -17.97 4.90
CA SER A 255 4.38 -19.41 4.55
C SER A 255 4.21 -20.35 5.74
N ARG A 256 4.42 -19.87 6.97
CA ARG A 256 4.26 -20.63 8.22
C ARG A 256 2.88 -20.45 8.87
N LEU A 257 2.17 -19.36 8.50
CA LEU A 257 0.88 -19.00 9.09
C LEU A 257 -0.30 -19.28 8.16
N ALA A 258 -0.07 -19.32 6.85
CA ALA A 258 -1.12 -19.48 5.85
C ALA A 258 -1.16 -20.89 5.28
N ASP A 259 -2.36 -21.43 5.16
CA ASP A 259 -2.64 -22.70 4.51
C ASP A 259 -2.93 -22.44 3.01
N GLY A 260 -2.16 -23.06 2.10
CA GLY A 260 -2.48 -23.12 0.67
C GLY A 260 -2.38 -21.82 -0.15
N GLU A 261 -3.11 -21.79 -1.28
CA GLU A 261 -3.18 -20.72 -2.28
C GLU A 261 -3.90 -19.47 -1.73
N PRO A 262 -3.68 -18.28 -2.36
CA PRO A 262 -4.39 -17.04 -2.01
C PRO A 262 -5.92 -17.20 -2.11
N VAL A 263 -6.63 -16.67 -1.12
CA VAL A 263 -8.09 -16.60 -1.16
C VAL A 263 -8.50 -15.42 -2.04
N ALA A 264 -9.32 -15.66 -3.06
CA ALA A 264 -9.93 -14.60 -3.85
C ALA A 264 -10.70 -13.63 -2.93
N ALA A 265 -10.65 -12.34 -3.22
CA ALA A 265 -11.41 -11.32 -2.48
C ALA A 265 -12.91 -11.54 -2.80
N GLY A 266 -13.56 -12.40 -2.02
CA GLY A 266 -14.96 -12.78 -2.16
C GLY A 266 -15.75 -12.49 -0.90
N ASP A 267 -16.88 -11.85 -1.15
CA ASP A 267 -18.12 -11.83 -0.35
C ASP A 267 -18.02 -11.95 1.18
N HIS A 268 -17.95 -10.77 1.84
CA HIS A 268 -18.59 -10.57 3.15
C HIS A 268 -19.09 -9.14 3.25
#